data_edeb8a49c6f16d00677f0c1cc9d578c5
#
_entry.id   edeb8a49c6f16d00677f0c1cc9d578c5
#
_cell.length_a   1.000
_cell.length_b   1.000
_cell.length_c   1.000
_cell.angle_alpha   90.00
_cell.angle_beta   90.00
_cell.angle_gamma   90.00
#
_symmetry.space_group_name_H-M   'P 1'
#
loop_
_entity.id
_entity.type
_entity.pdbx_description
1 polymer ?
#
loop_
_entity_poly.entity_id
_entity_poly.type
_entity_poly.pdbx_seq_one_letter_code
_entity_poly.pdbx_strand_id
1 'polypeptide(L)'
;MPEFCFSGRSNVGKSSLINKLTGRKSLARVSSKPGKTVTVNFYRADTLRIVDLPGYGYAKVPFAERTRWSDLMEGYFKSGRDIRCVFALIDIRHPPTDFDIAMLEFLSAVNIKYHIVLTKSDKLNKSEYAKRLELVKEELCEYID
;
A
#
# COMPACT_ATOMS: atom_id res chain seq x y z
N MET A 1 -12.02 11.61 13.35
CA MET A 1 -12.52 10.87 12.18
C MET A 1 -11.57 9.72 11.90
N PRO A 2 -12.07 8.48 11.86
CA PRO A 2 -11.21 7.31 11.64
C PRO A 2 -10.60 7.31 10.26
N GLU A 3 -9.34 6.87 10.17
CA GLU A 3 -8.57 6.82 8.93
C GLU A 3 -8.21 5.39 8.56
N PHE A 4 -8.47 5.04 7.32
CA PHE A 4 -8.09 3.76 6.71
C PHE A 4 -7.10 4.03 5.60
N CYS A 5 -5.91 3.51 5.76
CA CYS A 5 -4.79 3.83 4.89
C CYS A 5 -4.56 2.73 3.86
N PHE A 6 -4.04 3.13 2.72
CA PHE A 6 -3.67 2.21 1.64
C PHE A 6 -2.21 2.44 1.29
N SER A 7 -1.43 1.39 1.37
CA SER A 7 -0.01 1.40 1.01
C SER A 7 0.25 0.40 -0.11
N GLY A 8 1.32 0.59 -0.82
CA GLY A 8 1.72 -0.33 -1.85
C GLY A 8 2.79 0.23 -2.76
N ARG A 9 3.43 -0.68 -3.47
CA ARG A 9 4.39 -0.37 -4.51
C ARG A 9 3.70 0.40 -5.64
N SER A 10 4.45 1.22 -6.35
CA SER A 10 3.97 1.89 -7.55
C SER A 10 3.37 0.90 -8.54
N ASN A 11 2.24 1.25 -9.11
CA ASN A 11 1.50 0.43 -10.07
C ASN A 11 0.96 -0.90 -9.51
N VAL A 12 0.85 -1.04 -8.19
CA VAL A 12 0.26 -2.22 -7.55
C VAL A 12 -1.25 -2.30 -7.72
N GLY A 13 -1.90 -1.19 -8.07
CA GLY A 13 -3.35 -1.09 -8.21
C GLY A 13 -4.03 -0.28 -7.11
N LYS A 14 -3.26 0.46 -6.31
CA LYS A 14 -3.76 1.21 -5.16
C LYS A 14 -4.77 2.29 -5.56
N SER A 15 -4.46 3.13 -6.53
CA SER A 15 -5.37 4.18 -7.00
C SER A 15 -6.65 3.61 -7.61
N SER A 16 -6.54 2.53 -8.36
CA SER A 16 -7.69 1.85 -8.94
C SER A 16 -8.63 1.30 -7.86
N LEU A 17 -8.05 0.72 -6.81
CA LEU A 17 -8.83 0.21 -5.68
C LEU A 17 -9.54 1.34 -4.94
N ILE A 18 -8.83 2.42 -4.63
CA ILE A 18 -9.41 3.58 -3.95
C ILE A 18 -10.56 4.17 -4.77
N ASN A 19 -10.37 4.35 -6.07
CA ASN A 19 -11.42 4.87 -6.96
C ASN A 19 -12.64 3.96 -6.95
N LYS A 20 -12.44 2.65 -6.98
CA LYS A 20 -13.52 1.67 -6.96
C LYS A 20 -14.28 1.69 -5.63
N LEU A 21 -13.58 1.75 -4.51
CA LEU A 21 -14.18 1.77 -3.18
C LEU A 21 -15.00 3.05 -2.93
N THR A 22 -14.54 4.17 -3.45
CA THR A 22 -15.25 5.44 -3.30
C THR A 22 -16.35 5.64 -4.32
N GLY A 23 -16.45 4.78 -5.33
CA GLY A 23 -17.40 4.93 -6.42
C GLY A 23 -17.11 6.11 -7.32
N ARG A 24 -15.92 6.69 -7.26
CA ARG A 24 -15.53 7.87 -8.02
C ARG A 24 -14.45 7.55 -9.04
N LYS A 25 -14.65 8.01 -10.25
CA LYS A 25 -13.62 7.97 -11.30
C LYS A 25 -12.62 9.10 -11.02
N SER A 26 -11.34 8.78 -10.97
CA SER A 26 -10.25 9.77 -10.87
C SER A 26 -10.15 10.51 -9.52
N LEU A 27 -10.72 10.00 -8.43
CA LEU A 27 -10.49 10.58 -7.11
C LEU A 27 -9.02 10.46 -6.73
N ALA A 28 -8.47 9.26 -6.84
CA ALA A 28 -7.05 9.01 -6.71
C ALA A 28 -6.42 8.96 -8.10
N ARG A 29 -5.27 9.60 -8.26
CA ARG A 29 -4.58 9.65 -9.55
C ARG A 29 -3.92 8.32 -9.88
N VAL A 30 -4.26 7.75 -11.03
CA VAL A 30 -3.52 6.65 -11.61
C VAL A 30 -2.40 7.25 -12.45
N SER A 31 -1.17 7.16 -11.96
CA SER A 31 -0.01 7.70 -12.67
C SER A 31 0.83 6.58 -13.23
N SER A 32 1.19 6.67 -14.52
CA SER A 32 2.17 5.80 -15.14
C SER A 32 3.61 6.32 -14.97
N LYS A 33 3.77 7.53 -14.46
CA LYS A 33 5.10 8.15 -14.27
C LYS A 33 5.52 8.03 -12.81
N PRO A 34 6.50 7.16 -12.50
CA PRO A 34 6.99 6.99 -11.14
C PRO A 34 7.65 8.25 -10.58
N GLY A 35 7.47 8.48 -9.28
CA GLY A 35 8.29 9.41 -8.52
C GLY A 35 7.99 10.89 -8.67
N LYS A 36 6.88 11.28 -9.28
CA LYS A 36 6.59 12.70 -9.48
C LYS A 36 6.20 13.47 -8.22
N THR A 37 5.55 12.82 -7.25
CA THR A 37 5.07 13.51 -6.06
C THR A 37 5.00 12.57 -4.88
N VAL A 38 5.72 12.90 -3.82
CA VAL A 38 5.66 12.17 -2.56
C VAL A 38 4.69 12.93 -1.66
N THR A 39 3.44 12.50 -1.61
CA THR A 39 2.39 13.11 -0.80
C THR A 39 1.51 12.07 -0.15
N VAL A 40 0.95 12.42 1.01
CA VAL A 40 -0.15 11.70 1.63
C VAL A 40 -1.43 12.41 1.19
N ASN A 41 -2.33 11.67 0.55
CA ASN A 41 -3.59 12.24 0.07
C ASN A 41 -4.75 11.75 0.92
N PHE A 42 -5.62 12.66 1.33
CA PHE A 42 -6.77 12.38 2.18
C PHE A 42 -8.05 12.56 1.39
N TYR A 43 -8.94 11.56 1.46
CA TYR A 43 -10.24 11.60 0.81
C TYR A 43 -11.31 11.34 1.85
N ARG A 44 -12.30 12.22 1.93
CA ARG A 44 -13.43 12.02 2.83
C ARG A 44 -14.44 11.08 2.20
N ALA A 45 -14.82 10.05 2.95
CA ALA A 45 -15.85 9.10 2.56
C ALA A 45 -16.82 8.96 3.72
N ASP A 46 -17.89 9.77 3.70
CA ASP A 46 -18.91 9.85 4.74
C ASP A 46 -18.29 10.18 6.13
N THR A 47 -18.28 9.24 7.05
CA THR A 47 -17.80 9.43 8.43
C THR A 47 -16.34 9.02 8.63
N LEU A 48 -15.66 8.62 7.57
CA LEU A 48 -14.27 8.16 7.63
C LEU A 48 -13.40 8.86 6.59
N ARG A 49 -12.08 8.71 6.72
CA ARG A 49 -11.12 9.14 5.71
C ARG A 49 -10.43 7.95 5.10
N ILE A 50 -10.31 8.00 3.78
CA ILE A 50 -9.41 7.11 3.04
C ILE A 50 -8.11 7.87 2.85
N VAL A 51 -7.01 7.25 3.23
CA VAL A 51 -5.69 7.87 3.17
C VAL A 51 -4.84 7.10 2.15
N ASP A 52 -4.49 7.79 1.08
CA ASP A 52 -3.62 7.25 0.05
C ASP A 52 -2.18 7.59 0.41
N LEU A 53 -1.45 6.59 0.91
CA LEU A 53 -0.04 6.74 1.27
C LEU A 53 0.82 6.76 0.00
N PRO A 54 1.95 7.47 0.02
CA PRO A 54 2.80 7.54 -1.16
C PRO A 54 3.32 6.16 -1.55
N GLY A 55 3.32 5.88 -2.84
CA GLY A 55 3.84 4.63 -3.38
C GLY A 55 5.36 4.52 -3.20
N TYR A 56 5.88 3.31 -3.26
CA TYR A 56 7.30 3.02 -3.05
C TYR A 56 7.83 2.08 -4.13
N GLY A 57 9.15 1.77 -4.06
CA GLY A 57 9.74 0.73 -4.89
C GLY A 57 10.17 1.15 -6.28
N TYR A 58 10.41 2.44 -6.48
CA TYR A 58 11.00 2.90 -7.74
C TYR A 58 12.50 2.65 -7.76
N ALA A 59 12.99 1.93 -8.76
CA ALA A 59 14.40 1.54 -8.86
C ALA A 59 15.35 2.72 -9.06
N LYS A 60 14.87 3.87 -9.49
CA LYS A 60 15.68 5.06 -9.83
C LYS A 60 15.28 6.32 -9.06
N VAL A 61 14.79 6.15 -7.85
CA VAL A 61 14.43 7.30 -7.01
C VAL A 61 15.69 7.88 -6.37
N PRO A 62 15.94 9.20 -6.51
CA PRO A 62 17.05 9.86 -5.83
C PRO A 62 16.98 9.68 -4.31
N PHE A 63 18.15 9.64 -3.68
CA PHE A 63 18.25 9.47 -2.22
C PHE A 63 17.43 10.50 -1.45
N ALA A 64 17.43 11.76 -1.91
CA ALA A 64 16.67 12.83 -1.27
C ALA A 64 15.16 12.55 -1.26
N GLU A 65 14.62 11.95 -2.33
CA GLU A 65 13.20 11.60 -2.39
C GLU A 65 12.87 10.41 -1.51
N ARG A 66 13.75 9.44 -1.39
CA ARG A 66 13.59 8.30 -0.47
C ARG A 66 13.56 8.77 0.97
N THR A 67 14.44 9.70 1.33
CA THR A 67 14.46 10.32 2.67
C THR A 67 13.16 11.07 2.93
N ARG A 68 12.68 11.84 1.96
CA ARG A 68 11.42 12.57 2.05
C ARG A 68 10.25 11.62 2.24
N TRP A 69 10.23 10.50 1.51
CA TRP A 69 9.22 9.46 1.66
C TRP A 69 9.21 8.89 3.09
N SER A 70 10.37 8.52 3.60
CA SER A 70 10.52 7.97 4.96
C SER A 70 10.08 8.97 6.03
N ASP A 71 10.52 10.23 5.91
CA ASP A 71 10.14 11.29 6.84
C ASP A 71 8.64 11.54 6.85
N LEU A 72 8.04 11.55 5.67
CA LEU A 72 6.59 11.76 5.52
C LEU A 72 5.81 10.61 6.16
N MET A 73 6.23 9.37 5.94
CA MET A 73 5.59 8.19 6.53
C MET A 73 5.71 8.19 8.05
N GLU A 74 6.91 8.44 8.58
CA GLU A 74 7.10 8.55 10.04
C GLU A 74 6.27 9.65 10.64
N GLY A 75 6.27 10.83 10.02
CA GLY A 75 5.50 11.98 10.48
C GLY A 75 4.00 11.66 10.51
N TYR A 76 3.49 11.03 9.48
CA TYR A 76 2.09 10.64 9.41
C TYR A 76 1.72 9.66 10.55
N PHE A 77 2.47 8.58 10.71
CA PHE A 77 2.12 7.55 11.70
C PHE A 77 2.38 7.98 13.14
N LYS A 78 3.22 8.98 13.37
CA LYS A 78 3.51 9.52 14.71
C LYS A 78 2.69 10.78 15.04
N SER A 79 1.78 11.19 14.18
CA SER A 79 1.05 12.46 14.33
C SER A 79 -0.13 12.40 15.32
N GLY A 80 -0.40 11.26 15.94
CA GLY A 80 -1.52 11.10 16.87
C GLY A 80 -2.89 11.01 16.19
N ARG A 81 -2.94 10.70 14.90
CA ARG A 81 -4.18 10.58 14.14
C ARG A 81 -4.91 9.26 14.48
N ASP A 82 -6.21 9.22 14.24
CA ASP A 82 -7.05 8.03 14.48
C ASP A 82 -6.92 7.02 13.33
N ILE A 83 -5.74 6.42 13.22
CA ILE A 83 -5.44 5.42 12.19
C ILE A 83 -5.97 4.07 12.64
N ARG A 84 -6.97 3.55 11.94
CA ARG A 84 -7.63 2.30 12.30
C ARG A 84 -6.97 1.08 11.71
N CYS A 85 -6.50 1.20 10.48
CA CYS A 85 -5.92 0.07 9.77
C CYS A 85 -5.18 0.55 8.53
N VAL A 86 -4.15 -0.19 8.14
CA VAL A 86 -3.46 -0.01 6.86
C VAL A 86 -3.72 -1.24 6.00
N PHE A 87 -4.22 -1.03 4.80
CA PHE A 87 -4.33 -2.08 3.79
C PHE A 87 -3.05 -2.04 2.95
N ALA A 88 -2.22 -3.05 3.14
CA ALA A 88 -0.95 -3.17 2.44
C ALA A 88 -1.15 -3.99 1.17
N LEU A 89 -1.13 -3.32 0.02
CA LEU A 89 -1.37 -3.94 -1.28
C LEU A 89 -0.09 -4.56 -1.82
N ILE A 90 -0.15 -5.84 -2.18
CA ILE A 90 0.97 -6.60 -2.73
C ILE A 90 0.50 -7.32 -3.99
N ASP A 91 1.27 -7.23 -5.06
CA ASP A 91 0.99 -7.91 -6.32
C ASP A 91 1.20 -9.42 -6.15
N ILE A 92 0.12 -10.21 -6.30
CA ILE A 92 0.15 -11.66 -6.11
C ILE A 92 1.09 -12.38 -7.09
N ARG A 93 1.35 -11.78 -8.25
CA ARG A 93 2.10 -12.44 -9.34
C ARG A 93 3.58 -12.65 -9.05
N HIS A 94 4.13 -11.91 -8.11
CA HIS A 94 5.56 -11.90 -7.80
C HIS A 94 5.81 -12.08 -6.30
N PRO A 95 7.01 -12.54 -5.90
CA PRO A 95 7.39 -12.49 -4.49
C PRO A 95 7.31 -11.05 -3.97
N PRO A 96 6.96 -10.86 -2.69
CA PRO A 96 7.00 -9.53 -2.08
C PRO A 96 8.38 -8.90 -2.25
N THR A 97 8.41 -7.62 -2.59
CA THR A 97 9.67 -6.89 -2.73
C THR A 97 10.27 -6.57 -1.36
N ASP A 98 11.55 -6.20 -1.34
CA ASP A 98 12.20 -5.75 -0.10
C ASP A 98 11.47 -4.55 0.50
N PHE A 99 10.93 -3.67 -0.33
CA PHE A 99 10.14 -2.53 0.11
C PHE A 99 8.80 -2.95 0.71
N ASP A 100 8.15 -3.97 0.15
CA ASP A 100 6.91 -4.53 0.73
C ASP A 100 7.18 -5.05 2.13
N ILE A 101 8.25 -5.81 2.31
CA ILE A 101 8.64 -6.36 3.61
C ILE A 101 9.01 -5.24 4.58
N ALA A 102 9.79 -4.26 4.13
CA ALA A 102 10.16 -3.11 4.97
C ALA A 102 8.93 -2.34 5.47
N MET A 103 7.91 -2.20 4.62
CA MET A 103 6.66 -1.54 5.02
C MET A 103 5.92 -2.33 6.11
N LEU A 104 5.82 -3.64 5.95
CA LEU A 104 5.18 -4.50 6.96
C LEU A 104 5.95 -4.48 8.30
N GLU A 105 7.27 -4.51 8.24
CA GLU A 105 8.11 -4.41 9.42
C GLU A 105 7.94 -3.06 10.11
N PHE A 106 7.88 -1.99 9.34
CA PHE A 106 7.64 -0.64 9.88
C PHE A 106 6.29 -0.58 10.61
N LEU A 107 5.21 -1.07 9.98
CA LEU A 107 3.89 -1.06 10.57
C LEU A 107 3.84 -1.88 11.87
N SER A 108 4.53 -3.02 11.88
CA SER A 108 4.65 -3.85 13.09
C SER A 108 5.41 -3.11 14.20
N ALA A 109 6.51 -2.43 13.84
CA ALA A 109 7.34 -1.70 14.80
C ALA A 109 6.59 -0.52 15.44
N VAL A 110 5.74 0.18 14.69
CA VAL A 110 4.92 1.30 15.22
C VAL A 110 3.56 0.82 15.77
N ASN A 111 3.36 -0.48 15.81
CA ASN A 111 2.16 -1.12 16.35
C ASN A 111 0.85 -0.68 15.69
N ILE A 112 0.88 -0.55 14.37
CA ILE A 112 -0.30 -0.21 13.57
C ILE A 112 -0.89 -1.49 12.98
N LYS A 113 -2.19 -1.68 13.17
CA LYS A 113 -2.91 -2.82 12.59
C LYS A 113 -2.89 -2.73 11.06
N TYR A 114 -2.61 -3.84 10.39
CA TYR A 114 -2.66 -3.90 8.95
C TYR A 114 -3.27 -5.19 8.44
N HIS A 115 -3.73 -5.15 7.20
CA HIS A 115 -4.17 -6.32 6.45
C HIS A 115 -3.47 -6.32 5.11
N ILE A 116 -3.01 -7.48 4.68
CA ILE A 116 -2.40 -7.64 3.36
C ILE A 116 -3.50 -7.90 2.35
N VAL A 117 -3.49 -7.14 1.26
CA VAL A 117 -4.44 -7.27 0.15
C VAL A 117 -3.65 -7.67 -1.08
N LEU A 118 -3.90 -8.86 -1.59
CA LEU A 118 -3.25 -9.35 -2.81
C LEU A 118 -3.98 -8.80 -4.02
N THR A 119 -3.24 -8.12 -4.89
CA THR A 119 -3.80 -7.50 -6.09
C THR A 119 -3.44 -8.27 -7.35
N LYS A 120 -4.11 -7.96 -8.44
CA LYS A 120 -3.85 -8.48 -9.79
C LYS A 120 -4.07 -9.99 -9.94
N SER A 121 -4.93 -10.57 -9.12
CA SER A 121 -5.31 -11.97 -9.22
C SER A 121 -6.01 -12.30 -10.54
N ASP A 122 -6.67 -11.31 -11.15
CA ASP A 122 -7.32 -11.42 -12.46
C ASP A 122 -6.33 -11.67 -13.61
N LYS A 123 -5.05 -11.41 -13.40
CA LYS A 123 -3.99 -11.65 -14.38
C LYS A 123 -3.51 -13.09 -14.40
N LEU A 124 -3.97 -13.93 -13.47
CA LEU A 124 -3.57 -15.33 -13.34
C LEU A 124 -4.73 -16.25 -13.70
N ASN A 125 -4.42 -17.40 -14.33
CA ASN A 125 -5.39 -18.46 -14.47
C ASN A 125 -5.57 -19.20 -13.13
N LYS A 126 -6.51 -20.14 -13.04
CA LYS A 126 -6.83 -20.85 -11.80
C LYS A 126 -5.63 -21.60 -11.22
N SER A 127 -4.85 -22.26 -12.07
CA SER A 127 -3.68 -23.03 -11.66
C SER A 127 -2.58 -22.12 -11.13
N GLU A 128 -2.29 -21.05 -11.84
CA GLU A 128 -1.29 -20.05 -11.43
C GLU A 128 -1.69 -19.36 -10.12
N TYR A 129 -2.97 -19.02 -9.99
CA TYR A 129 -3.52 -18.40 -8.79
C TYR A 129 -3.33 -19.29 -7.58
N ALA A 130 -3.73 -20.56 -7.67
CA ALA A 130 -3.59 -21.53 -6.56
C ALA A 130 -2.14 -21.69 -6.14
N LYS A 131 -1.23 -21.81 -7.12
CA LYS A 131 0.21 -21.95 -6.88
C LYS A 131 0.78 -20.70 -6.20
N ARG A 132 0.45 -19.52 -6.71
CA ARG A 132 0.94 -18.26 -6.13
C ARG A 132 0.40 -18.05 -4.72
N LEU A 133 -0.86 -18.36 -4.47
CA LEU A 133 -1.46 -18.21 -3.16
C LEU A 133 -0.72 -19.03 -2.10
N GLU A 134 -0.37 -20.27 -2.40
CA GLU A 134 0.41 -21.10 -1.49
C GLU A 134 1.82 -20.53 -1.25
N LEU A 135 2.49 -20.06 -2.29
CA LEU A 135 3.81 -19.45 -2.15
C LEU A 135 3.77 -18.16 -1.32
N VAL A 136 2.75 -17.32 -1.52
CA VAL A 136 2.59 -16.07 -0.78
C VAL A 136 2.39 -16.34 0.71
N LYS A 137 1.65 -17.38 1.07
CA LYS A 137 1.47 -17.77 2.46
C LYS A 137 2.80 -18.09 3.13
N GLU A 138 3.71 -18.75 2.43
CA GLU A 138 5.05 -19.03 2.92
C GLU A 138 5.91 -17.76 2.98
N GLU A 139 5.89 -16.97 1.91
CA GLU A 139 6.68 -15.75 1.79
C GLU A 139 6.32 -14.70 2.85
N LEU A 140 5.07 -14.66 3.28
CA LEU A 140 4.55 -13.67 4.23
C LEU A 140 4.16 -14.28 5.59
N CYS A 141 4.59 -15.48 5.89
CA CYS A 141 4.14 -16.20 7.11
C CYS A 141 4.42 -15.45 8.41
N GLU A 142 5.45 -14.62 8.47
CA GLU A 142 5.78 -13.81 9.65
C GLU A 142 4.87 -12.59 9.82
N TYR A 143 4.09 -12.24 8.79
CA TYR A 143 3.28 -11.03 8.73
C TYR A 143 1.78 -11.29 8.66
N ILE A 144 1.37 -12.56 8.64
CA ILE A 144 -0.03 -12.96 8.61
C ILE A 144 -0.35 -13.86 9.82
N ASP A 145 -1.57 -13.73 10.34
CA ASP A 145 -2.08 -14.57 11.43
C ASP A 145 -2.63 -15.91 10.90
#